data_ab554259549352e8e3816a7e10c0aca6
#
_entry.id   ab554259549352e8e3816a7e10c0aca6
#
_cell.length_a   1.000
_cell.length_b   1.000
_cell.length_c   1.000
_cell.angle_alpha   90.00
_cell.angle_beta   90.00
_cell.angle_gamma   90.00
#
_symmetry.space_group_name_H-M   'P 1'
#
loop_
_entity.id
_entity.type
_entity.pdbx_description
1 polymer ?
#
loop_
_entity_poly.entity_id
_entity_poly.type
_entity_poly.pdbx_seq_one_letter_code
_entity_poly.pdbx_strand_id
1 'polypeptide(L)'
;ARFQKLVEEQRALMVKDEFDKIYTEAGASGMNAGTNQDSTFYFVTVPANKLELWFWMESERLLQPVFREFYSERDVVQEERRLRVESTPTGPFDEQLNAMFWTAHPYKWDAIGWMSDLKTLSMADAQDFYSTYYAPGNLTAALVGNITVAEAKVLAEKYFGRIPPSGKPVPDVVTLEEKQLAEKRMNAECDCQPQVTVAYKTVPFRHKDSYAMSIVTGLLNGQTGRLYK
;
A
#
# COMPACT_ATOMS: atom_id res chain seq x y z
N ALA A 1 21.90 29.11 -0.85
CA ALA A 1 22.33 29.38 -2.22
C ALA A 1 22.99 28.15 -2.89
N ARG A 2 24.16 27.64 -2.41
CA ARG A 2 24.85 26.49 -3.05
C ARG A 2 24.02 25.21 -3.07
N PHE A 3 23.36 24.88 -1.96
CA PHE A 3 22.49 23.70 -1.87
C PHE A 3 21.32 23.78 -2.85
N GLN A 4 20.62 24.90 -2.91
CA GLN A 4 19.50 25.11 -3.85
C GLN A 4 19.95 24.98 -5.30
N LYS A 5 21.11 25.54 -5.66
CA LYS A 5 21.66 25.38 -6.99
C LYS A 5 21.96 23.92 -7.33
N LEU A 6 22.54 23.15 -6.41
CA LEU A 6 22.80 21.73 -6.62
C LEU A 6 21.50 20.91 -6.78
N VAL A 7 20.45 21.26 -6.05
CA VAL A 7 19.13 20.63 -6.20
C VAL A 7 18.52 20.95 -7.56
N GLU A 8 18.63 22.19 -8.03
CA GLU A 8 18.18 22.59 -9.37
C GLU A 8 18.97 21.89 -10.48
N GLU A 9 20.27 21.82 -10.35
CA GLU A 9 21.15 21.09 -11.29
C GLU A 9 20.79 19.59 -11.32
N GLN A 10 20.53 18.97 -10.17
CA GLN A 10 20.09 17.58 -10.08
C GLN A 10 18.71 17.39 -10.74
N ARG A 11 17.76 18.28 -10.49
CA ARG A 11 16.42 18.22 -11.10
C ARG A 11 16.47 18.35 -12.62
N ALA A 12 17.37 19.15 -13.14
CA ALA A 12 17.55 19.28 -14.60
C ALA A 12 18.03 18.00 -15.30
N LEU A 13 18.62 17.07 -14.55
CA LEU A 13 19.05 15.77 -15.06
C LEU A 13 17.96 14.68 -14.99
N MET A 14 16.82 14.97 -14.37
CA MET A 14 15.72 14.01 -14.22
C MET A 14 14.73 14.17 -15.36
N VAL A 15 14.36 13.07 -15.97
CA VAL A 15 13.20 13.01 -16.85
C VAL A 15 11.99 12.69 -15.98
N LYS A 16 11.13 13.68 -15.80
CA LYS A 16 9.92 13.52 -14.98
C LYS A 16 9.00 12.48 -15.60
N ASP A 17 8.43 11.62 -14.76
CA ASP A 17 7.44 10.61 -15.14
C ASP A 17 7.94 9.64 -16.25
N GLU A 18 9.27 9.46 -16.39
CA GLU A 18 9.86 8.62 -17.45
C GLU A 18 9.37 7.16 -17.38
N PHE A 19 9.20 6.62 -16.17
CA PHE A 19 8.72 5.26 -15.96
C PHE A 19 7.30 5.08 -16.53
N ASP A 20 6.39 6.00 -16.21
CA ASP A 20 5.03 6.01 -16.73
C ASP A 20 4.99 6.23 -18.25
N LYS A 21 5.82 7.14 -18.74
CA LYS A 21 5.92 7.45 -20.17
C LYS A 21 6.33 6.22 -20.98
N ILE A 22 7.33 5.47 -20.54
CA ILE A 22 7.80 4.25 -21.25
C ILE A 22 6.66 3.23 -21.36
N TYR A 23 5.90 3.01 -20.28
CA TYR A 23 4.75 2.11 -20.29
C TYR A 23 3.62 2.62 -21.20
N THR A 24 3.30 3.89 -21.12
CA THR A 24 2.22 4.50 -21.93
C THR A 24 2.55 4.47 -23.43
N GLU A 25 3.78 4.81 -23.82
CA GLU A 25 4.23 4.74 -25.20
C GLU A 25 4.27 3.30 -25.74
N ALA A 26 4.45 2.31 -24.86
CA ALA A 26 4.34 0.89 -25.20
C ALA A 26 2.90 0.39 -25.33
N GLY A 27 1.90 1.22 -25.05
CA GLY A 27 0.48 0.86 -25.08
C GLY A 27 -0.04 0.22 -23.80
N ALA A 28 0.66 0.39 -22.68
CA ALA A 28 0.18 -0.05 -21.37
C ALA A 28 -0.99 0.83 -20.88
N SER A 29 -1.80 0.27 -19.99
CA SER A 29 -2.94 0.95 -19.39
C SER A 29 -3.17 0.49 -17.95
N GLY A 30 -3.88 1.31 -17.19
CA GLY A 30 -4.30 0.98 -15.83
C GLY A 30 -3.14 0.79 -14.85
N MET A 31 -1.98 1.41 -15.10
CA MET A 31 -0.87 1.37 -14.15
C MET A 31 -1.27 2.08 -12.87
N ASN A 32 -1.15 1.38 -11.76
CA ASN A 32 -1.46 1.93 -10.44
C ASN A 32 -0.79 1.09 -9.34
N ALA A 33 -0.91 1.56 -8.10
CA ALA A 33 -0.45 0.86 -6.92
C ALA A 33 -1.42 1.08 -5.76
N GLY A 34 -1.39 0.18 -4.78
CA GLY A 34 -2.17 0.33 -3.56
C GLY A 34 -1.41 -0.26 -2.37
N THR A 35 -1.62 0.33 -1.21
CA THR A 35 -1.04 -0.13 0.05
C THR A 35 -2.15 -0.33 1.08
N ASN A 36 -2.09 -1.45 1.77
CA ASN A 36 -2.87 -1.72 2.96
C ASN A 36 -1.94 -2.12 4.12
N GLN A 37 -2.51 -2.56 5.23
CA GLN A 37 -1.75 -2.90 6.42
C GLN A 37 -0.79 -4.08 6.24
N ASP A 38 -1.05 -4.97 5.26
CA ASP A 38 -0.29 -6.22 5.08
C ASP A 38 0.55 -6.24 3.82
N SER A 39 0.22 -5.42 2.83
CA SER A 39 0.86 -5.51 1.52
C SER A 39 0.82 -4.21 0.73
N THR A 40 1.81 -4.04 -0.14
CA THR A 40 1.78 -3.10 -1.24
C THR A 40 1.74 -3.87 -2.55
N PHE A 41 0.83 -3.53 -3.44
CA PHE A 41 0.70 -4.16 -4.74
C PHE A 41 0.78 -3.13 -5.86
N TYR A 42 1.40 -3.54 -6.95
CA TYR A 42 1.59 -2.75 -8.16
C TYR A 42 0.99 -3.52 -9.32
N PHE A 43 0.28 -2.86 -10.20
CA PHE A 43 -0.33 -3.53 -11.33
C PHE A 43 -0.34 -2.64 -12.57
N VAL A 44 -0.26 -3.27 -13.71
CA VAL A 44 -0.32 -2.64 -15.03
C VAL A 44 -0.81 -3.67 -16.04
N THR A 45 -1.57 -3.22 -17.02
CA THR A 45 -1.93 -4.04 -18.18
C THR A 45 -1.03 -3.64 -19.35
N VAL A 46 -0.30 -4.60 -19.88
CA VAL A 46 0.57 -4.39 -21.06
C VAL A 46 0.10 -5.23 -22.24
N PRO A 47 0.28 -4.78 -23.50
CA PRO A 47 0.07 -5.62 -24.67
C PRO A 47 0.92 -6.90 -24.59
N ALA A 48 0.40 -8.05 -25.02
CA ALA A 48 1.09 -9.33 -24.92
C ALA A 48 2.50 -9.32 -25.57
N ASN A 49 2.67 -8.60 -26.68
CA ASN A 49 3.95 -8.43 -27.36
C ASN A 49 4.90 -7.46 -26.63
N LYS A 50 4.48 -6.88 -25.51
CA LYS A 50 5.28 -5.98 -24.66
C LYS A 50 5.53 -6.57 -23.26
N LEU A 51 5.24 -7.85 -23.07
CA LEU A 51 5.43 -8.50 -21.77
C LEU A 51 6.89 -8.44 -21.30
N GLU A 52 7.86 -8.60 -22.19
CA GLU A 52 9.28 -8.51 -21.83
C GLU A 52 9.65 -7.12 -21.29
N LEU A 53 9.01 -6.05 -21.79
CA LEU A 53 9.17 -4.69 -21.25
C LEU A 53 8.76 -4.64 -19.76
N TRP A 54 7.65 -5.29 -19.38
CA TRP A 54 7.26 -5.37 -17.98
C TRP A 54 8.32 -6.05 -17.12
N PHE A 55 8.84 -7.19 -17.53
CA PHE A 55 9.91 -7.88 -16.79
C PHE A 55 11.16 -7.01 -16.63
N TRP A 56 11.55 -6.29 -17.67
CA TRP A 56 12.66 -5.36 -17.61
C TRP A 56 12.40 -4.21 -16.65
N MET A 57 11.34 -3.46 -16.84
CA MET A 57 11.00 -2.27 -16.05
C MET A 57 10.85 -2.60 -14.55
N GLU A 58 10.10 -3.66 -14.23
CA GLU A 58 9.87 -4.07 -12.85
C GLU A 58 11.16 -4.57 -12.18
N SER A 59 12.00 -5.28 -12.91
CA SER A 59 13.30 -5.72 -12.37
C SER A 59 14.29 -4.58 -12.18
N GLU A 60 14.33 -3.58 -13.05
CA GLU A 60 15.21 -2.41 -12.91
C GLU A 60 14.86 -1.59 -11.66
N ARG A 61 13.57 -1.27 -11.45
CA ARG A 61 13.19 -0.51 -10.27
C ARG A 61 13.43 -1.27 -8.96
N LEU A 62 13.43 -2.62 -8.99
CA LEU A 62 13.76 -3.45 -7.82
C LEU A 62 15.27 -3.53 -7.61
N LEU A 63 16.05 -3.54 -8.68
CA LEU A 63 17.51 -3.66 -8.63
C LEU A 63 18.20 -2.35 -8.24
N GLN A 64 17.70 -1.23 -8.76
CA GLN A 64 18.33 0.09 -8.61
C GLN A 64 17.30 1.16 -8.23
N PRO A 65 16.72 1.11 -7.01
CA PRO A 65 15.79 2.13 -6.56
C PRO A 65 16.47 3.49 -6.42
N VAL A 66 15.80 4.53 -6.88
CA VAL A 66 16.32 5.91 -6.83
C VAL A 66 15.36 6.79 -6.03
N PHE A 67 15.82 7.33 -4.91
CA PHE A 67 15.02 8.13 -3.96
C PHE A 67 15.22 9.66 -4.16
N ARG A 68 15.51 10.12 -5.37
CA ARG A 68 15.82 11.54 -5.65
C ARG A 68 14.73 12.51 -5.25
N GLU A 69 13.48 12.16 -5.52
CA GLU A 69 12.31 13.01 -5.24
C GLU A 69 11.63 12.68 -3.90
N PHE A 70 12.29 11.94 -3.01
CA PHE A 70 11.72 11.47 -1.76
C PHE A 70 11.01 12.57 -0.96
N TYR A 71 11.62 13.73 -0.79
CA TYR A 71 11.02 14.81 0.01
C TYR A 71 9.84 15.48 -0.69
N SER A 72 9.86 15.61 -2.01
CA SER A 72 8.71 16.06 -2.79
C SER A 72 7.55 15.09 -2.67
N GLU A 73 7.81 13.80 -2.80
CA GLU A 73 6.80 12.75 -2.65
C GLU A 73 6.26 12.66 -1.21
N ARG A 74 7.10 12.84 -0.21
CA ARG A 74 6.66 12.93 1.17
C ARG A 74 5.66 14.08 1.38
N ASP A 75 5.90 15.23 0.76
CA ASP A 75 4.98 16.37 0.82
C ASP A 75 3.66 16.06 0.10
N VAL A 76 3.69 15.33 -1.03
CA VAL A 76 2.48 14.82 -1.71
C VAL A 76 1.68 13.91 -0.80
N VAL A 77 2.33 12.97 -0.09
CA VAL A 77 1.64 12.08 0.88
C VAL A 77 1.02 12.86 2.04
N GLN A 78 1.66 13.94 2.50
CA GLN A 78 1.06 14.82 3.51
C GLN A 78 -0.21 15.51 2.99
N GLU A 79 -0.22 15.98 1.74
CA GLU A 79 -1.43 16.55 1.11
C GLU A 79 -2.51 15.49 0.90
N GLU A 80 -2.14 14.29 0.50
CA GLU A 80 -3.08 13.17 0.38
C GLU A 80 -3.75 12.87 1.72
N ARG A 81 -2.99 12.86 2.82
CA ARG A 81 -3.56 12.71 4.16
C ARG A 81 -4.53 13.85 4.50
N ARG A 82 -4.16 15.10 4.20
CA ARG A 82 -5.08 16.24 4.40
C ARG A 82 -6.38 16.07 3.65
N LEU A 83 -6.31 15.64 2.40
CA LEU A 83 -7.49 15.45 1.55
C LEU A 83 -8.35 14.24 1.99
N ARG A 84 -7.73 13.12 2.32
CA ARG A 84 -8.47 11.88 2.60
C ARG A 84 -8.93 11.72 4.05
N VAL A 85 -8.18 12.29 4.99
CA VAL A 85 -8.47 12.14 6.42
C VAL A 85 -8.92 13.46 7.03
N GLU A 86 -8.08 14.50 6.97
CA GLU A 86 -8.31 15.72 7.74
C GLU A 86 -9.45 16.60 7.18
N SER A 87 -9.66 16.60 5.85
CA SER A 87 -10.70 17.39 5.18
C SER A 87 -12.04 16.67 5.07
N THR A 88 -12.12 15.39 5.41
CA THR A 88 -13.37 14.66 5.35
C THR A 88 -14.13 14.79 6.69
N PRO A 89 -15.47 14.94 6.68
CA PRO A 89 -16.22 15.15 7.92
C PRO A 89 -16.05 14.05 8.97
N THR A 90 -15.87 12.79 8.53
CA THR A 90 -15.72 11.63 9.42
C THR A 90 -14.28 11.12 9.56
N GLY A 91 -13.35 11.57 8.70
CA GLY A 91 -12.01 11.00 8.64
C GLY A 91 -11.23 10.99 9.95
N PRO A 92 -11.15 12.14 10.68
CA PRO A 92 -10.48 12.14 12.00
C PRO A 92 -11.17 11.23 13.03
N PHE A 93 -12.51 11.09 12.95
CA PHE A 93 -13.25 10.18 13.80
C PHE A 93 -12.95 8.72 13.45
N ASP A 94 -12.98 8.36 12.17
CA ASP A 94 -12.73 6.99 11.70
C ASP A 94 -11.32 6.55 12.06
N GLU A 95 -10.32 7.41 11.92
CA GLU A 95 -8.95 7.15 12.34
C GLU A 95 -8.84 6.88 13.84
N GLN A 96 -9.47 7.72 14.68
CA GLN A 96 -9.45 7.55 16.12
C GLN A 96 -10.27 6.33 16.57
N LEU A 97 -11.39 6.04 15.90
CA LEU A 97 -12.19 4.85 16.16
C LEU A 97 -11.38 3.58 15.89
N ASN A 98 -10.66 3.54 14.76
CA ASN A 98 -9.79 2.43 14.42
C ASN A 98 -8.65 2.26 15.45
N ALA A 99 -8.01 3.36 15.85
CA ALA A 99 -6.96 3.36 16.87
C ALA A 99 -7.47 2.89 18.24
N MET A 100 -8.73 3.19 18.57
CA MET A 100 -9.39 2.70 19.80
C MET A 100 -9.82 1.23 19.68
N PHE A 101 -10.26 0.79 18.50
CA PHE A 101 -10.75 -0.56 18.27
C PHE A 101 -9.67 -1.61 18.51
N TRP A 102 -8.49 -1.39 17.97
CA TRP A 102 -7.32 -2.24 18.16
C TRP A 102 -6.51 -1.77 19.38
N THR A 103 -6.31 -2.62 20.36
CA THR A 103 -5.52 -2.28 21.55
C THR A 103 -4.02 -2.46 21.31
N ALA A 104 -3.64 -3.60 20.79
CA ALA A 104 -2.25 -4.00 20.62
C ALA A 104 -1.85 -4.22 19.14
N HIS A 105 -2.78 -4.74 18.34
CA HIS A 105 -2.49 -5.11 16.96
C HIS A 105 -2.07 -3.88 16.11
N PRO A 106 -1.07 -4.02 15.22
CA PRO A 106 -0.61 -2.92 14.35
C PRO A 106 -1.68 -2.32 13.43
N TYR A 107 -2.82 -2.99 13.22
CA TYR A 107 -3.94 -2.45 12.44
C TYR A 107 -4.60 -1.21 13.06
N LYS A 108 -4.19 -0.81 14.25
CA LYS A 108 -4.74 0.37 14.93
C LYS A 108 -4.41 1.71 14.25
N TRP A 109 -3.42 1.76 13.37
CA TRP A 109 -3.12 2.93 12.57
C TRP A 109 -3.36 2.70 11.09
N ASP A 110 -3.70 3.78 10.42
CA ASP A 110 -3.99 3.75 8.99
C ASP A 110 -2.70 3.59 8.16
N ALA A 111 -2.83 3.03 6.95
CA ALA A 111 -1.71 2.84 6.02
C ALA A 111 -1.02 4.16 5.63
N ILE A 112 -1.77 5.27 5.59
CA ILE A 112 -1.18 6.59 5.29
C ILE A 112 -0.31 7.12 6.43
N GLY A 113 -0.45 6.62 7.66
CA GLY A 113 0.32 7.02 8.82
C GLY A 113 -0.10 8.37 9.44
N TRP A 114 0.48 8.69 10.59
CA TRP A 114 0.23 9.94 11.30
C TRP A 114 0.99 11.11 10.69
N MET A 115 0.39 12.31 10.70
CA MET A 115 1.03 13.52 10.17
C MET A 115 2.37 13.84 10.85
N SER A 116 2.51 13.56 12.14
CA SER A 116 3.76 13.74 12.89
C SER A 116 4.89 12.88 12.31
N ASP A 117 4.59 11.62 11.99
CA ASP A 117 5.56 10.66 11.46
C ASP A 117 5.93 11.03 10.02
N LEU A 118 4.92 11.37 9.19
CA LEU A 118 5.16 11.83 7.81
C LEU A 118 6.10 13.04 7.76
N LYS A 119 5.97 14.00 8.67
CA LYS A 119 6.85 15.18 8.73
C LYS A 119 8.29 14.84 9.06
N THR A 120 8.53 13.77 9.81
CA THR A 120 9.86 13.38 10.29
C THR A 120 10.50 12.28 9.44
N LEU A 121 9.71 11.58 8.62
CA LEU A 121 10.18 10.50 7.76
C LEU A 121 11.32 10.98 6.86
N SER A 122 12.45 10.29 6.91
CA SER A 122 13.65 10.61 6.15
C SER A 122 13.88 9.66 4.97
N MET A 123 14.72 10.07 4.04
CA MET A 123 15.17 9.20 2.95
C MET A 123 15.87 7.92 3.48
N ALA A 124 16.58 8.03 4.60
CA ALA A 124 17.24 6.87 5.22
C ALA A 124 16.21 5.83 5.72
N ASP A 125 15.09 6.29 6.29
CA ASP A 125 14.01 5.39 6.72
C ASP A 125 13.38 4.68 5.52
N ALA A 126 13.16 5.37 4.41
CA ALA A 126 12.65 4.79 3.17
C ALA A 126 13.63 3.76 2.58
N GLN A 127 14.92 4.05 2.58
CA GLN A 127 15.96 3.13 2.12
C GLN A 127 16.05 1.88 3.00
N ASP A 128 15.95 2.04 4.32
CA ASP A 128 15.95 0.90 5.25
C ASP A 128 14.72 0.02 5.07
N PHE A 129 13.54 0.62 4.96
CA PHE A 129 12.30 -0.07 4.65
C PHE A 129 12.41 -0.84 3.32
N TYR A 130 12.87 -0.17 2.26
CA TYR A 130 13.03 -0.78 0.97
C TYR A 130 13.98 -1.98 1.01
N SER A 131 15.16 -1.81 1.60
CA SER A 131 16.16 -2.89 1.72
C SER A 131 15.66 -4.10 2.51
N THR A 132 14.71 -3.89 3.41
CA THR A 132 14.12 -4.95 4.25
C THR A 132 12.99 -5.68 3.52
N TYR A 133 12.05 -4.93 2.93
CA TYR A 133 10.79 -5.50 2.44
C TYR A 133 10.74 -5.72 0.93
N TYR A 134 11.52 -4.98 0.12
CA TYR A 134 11.54 -5.10 -1.35
C TYR A 134 12.63 -6.07 -1.82
N ALA A 135 12.65 -7.24 -1.24
CA ALA A 135 13.60 -8.29 -1.53
C ALA A 135 12.92 -9.49 -2.22
N PRO A 136 13.62 -10.24 -3.09
CA PRO A 136 13.04 -11.36 -3.84
C PRO A 136 12.27 -12.37 -2.99
N GLY A 137 12.73 -12.65 -1.77
CA GLY A 137 12.07 -13.57 -0.84
C GLY A 137 10.73 -13.06 -0.28
N ASN A 138 10.42 -11.78 -0.42
CA ASN A 138 9.19 -11.12 0.05
C ASN A 138 8.31 -10.61 -1.11
N LEU A 139 8.64 -10.93 -2.36
CA LEU A 139 7.93 -10.48 -3.54
C LEU A 139 7.18 -11.63 -4.20
N THR A 140 5.98 -11.35 -4.67
CA THR A 140 5.18 -12.27 -5.47
C THR A 140 4.74 -11.55 -6.74
N ALA A 141 5.04 -12.13 -7.90
CA ALA A 141 4.55 -11.66 -9.18
C ALA A 141 3.41 -12.57 -9.67
N ALA A 142 2.32 -11.96 -10.12
CA ALA A 142 1.20 -12.66 -10.73
C ALA A 142 1.03 -12.18 -12.18
N LEU A 143 1.07 -13.09 -13.13
CA LEU A 143 0.91 -12.81 -14.55
C LEU A 143 -0.37 -13.48 -15.06
N VAL A 144 -1.26 -12.68 -15.64
CA VAL A 144 -2.53 -13.15 -16.17
C VAL A 144 -2.71 -12.62 -17.59
N GLY A 145 -2.88 -13.51 -18.54
CA GLY A 145 -3.06 -13.11 -19.94
C GLY A 145 -2.53 -14.14 -20.93
N ASN A 146 -2.21 -13.69 -22.14
CA ASN A 146 -1.67 -14.53 -23.20
C ASN A 146 -0.17 -14.77 -23.01
N ILE A 147 0.18 -15.64 -22.09
CA ILE A 147 1.55 -16.05 -21.76
C ILE A 147 1.54 -17.52 -21.31
N THR A 148 2.58 -18.26 -21.68
CA THR A 148 2.80 -19.62 -21.17
C THR A 148 3.68 -19.60 -19.92
N VAL A 149 3.56 -20.62 -19.08
CA VAL A 149 4.43 -20.79 -17.90
C VAL A 149 5.90 -20.91 -18.30
N ALA A 150 6.20 -21.54 -19.45
CA ALA A 150 7.56 -21.67 -19.95
C ALA A 150 8.18 -20.31 -20.31
N GLU A 151 7.46 -19.48 -21.04
CA GLU A 151 7.90 -18.11 -21.39
C GLU A 151 8.08 -17.27 -20.14
N ALA A 152 7.11 -17.30 -19.20
CA ALA A 152 7.20 -16.57 -17.95
C ALA A 152 8.45 -16.93 -17.15
N LYS A 153 8.80 -18.22 -17.06
CA LYS A 153 10.00 -18.69 -16.36
C LYS A 153 11.28 -18.17 -16.99
N VAL A 154 11.41 -18.25 -18.33
CA VAL A 154 12.60 -17.76 -19.05
C VAL A 154 12.80 -16.27 -18.81
N LEU A 155 11.72 -15.48 -18.90
CA LEU A 155 11.79 -14.03 -18.66
C LEU A 155 12.06 -13.71 -17.18
N ALA A 156 11.47 -14.43 -16.25
CA ALA A 156 11.71 -14.26 -14.83
C ALA A 156 13.18 -14.56 -14.48
N GLU A 157 13.74 -15.64 -14.95
CA GLU A 157 15.15 -15.99 -14.75
C GLU A 157 16.08 -14.92 -15.37
N LYS A 158 15.77 -14.43 -16.56
CA LYS A 158 16.56 -13.41 -17.26
C LYS A 158 16.58 -12.08 -16.50
N TYR A 159 15.46 -11.62 -15.98
CA TYR A 159 15.30 -10.29 -15.43
C TYR A 159 15.35 -10.28 -13.89
N PHE A 160 14.54 -11.07 -13.22
CA PHE A 160 14.49 -11.10 -11.75
C PHE A 160 15.59 -11.97 -11.13
N GLY A 161 16.11 -12.98 -11.85
CA GLY A 161 17.20 -13.83 -11.38
C GLY A 161 18.51 -13.09 -11.06
N ARG A 162 18.68 -11.88 -11.55
CA ARG A 162 19.85 -11.02 -11.26
C ARG A 162 19.70 -10.18 -9.98
N ILE A 163 18.52 -10.15 -9.38
CA ILE A 163 18.29 -9.38 -8.15
C ILE A 163 18.88 -10.17 -6.97
N PRO A 164 19.80 -9.60 -6.20
CA PRO A 164 20.42 -10.31 -5.09
C PRO A 164 19.40 -10.54 -3.97
N PRO A 165 19.51 -11.64 -3.20
CA PRO A 165 18.70 -11.83 -2.02
C PRO A 165 18.97 -10.73 -1.00
N SER A 166 17.95 -10.38 -0.19
CA SER A 166 18.16 -9.46 0.92
C SER A 166 19.11 -10.04 1.95
N GLY A 167 20.01 -9.20 2.45
CA GLY A 167 20.81 -9.51 3.62
C GLY A 167 20.06 -9.37 4.95
N LYS A 168 18.82 -8.86 4.92
CA LYS A 168 17.98 -8.62 6.11
C LYS A 168 16.75 -9.52 6.07
N PRO A 169 16.44 -10.24 7.16
CA PRO A 169 15.17 -10.95 7.28
C PRO A 169 14.03 -9.93 7.44
N VAL A 170 12.88 -10.23 6.87
CA VAL A 170 11.64 -9.49 7.18
C VAL A 170 11.28 -9.81 8.64
N PRO A 171 11.12 -8.78 9.49
CA PRO A 171 10.79 -9.00 10.89
C PRO A 171 9.38 -9.58 11.06
N ASP A 172 9.23 -10.54 11.94
CA ASP A 172 7.93 -11.10 12.30
C ASP A 172 7.10 -10.09 13.11
N VAL A 173 5.83 -9.98 12.80
CA VAL A 173 4.86 -9.26 13.62
C VAL A 173 4.39 -10.18 14.73
N VAL A 174 4.96 -10.01 15.93
CA VAL A 174 4.70 -10.88 17.07
C VAL A 174 3.59 -10.41 18.00
N THR A 175 3.19 -9.15 17.88
CA THR A 175 2.15 -8.57 18.73
C THR A 175 0.77 -9.04 18.29
N LEU A 176 0.11 -9.79 19.15
CA LEU A 176 -1.26 -10.24 18.96
C LEU A 176 -2.24 -9.30 19.64
N GLU A 177 -3.45 -9.24 19.11
CA GLU A 177 -4.54 -8.47 19.72
C GLU A 177 -5.03 -9.15 21.00
N GLU A 178 -5.14 -8.37 22.06
CA GLU A 178 -5.66 -8.84 23.34
C GLU A 178 -7.19 -9.00 23.31
N LYS A 179 -7.69 -9.90 24.16
CA LYS A 179 -9.14 -10.10 24.31
C LYS A 179 -9.78 -8.82 24.84
N GLN A 180 -10.77 -8.33 24.14
CA GLN A 180 -11.57 -7.19 24.60
C GLN A 180 -12.42 -7.59 25.81
N LEU A 181 -12.26 -6.90 26.93
CA LEU A 181 -12.93 -7.20 28.20
C LEU A 181 -14.23 -6.41 28.39
N ALA A 182 -14.39 -5.28 27.69
CA ALA A 182 -15.55 -4.41 27.82
C ALA A 182 -15.90 -3.76 26.48
N GLU A 183 -17.11 -3.24 26.38
CA GLU A 183 -17.53 -2.38 25.27
C GLU A 183 -16.64 -1.13 25.21
N LYS A 184 -16.25 -0.74 23.99
CA LYS A 184 -15.60 0.53 23.70
C LYS A 184 -16.62 1.39 22.94
N ARG A 185 -16.84 2.61 23.39
CA ARG A 185 -17.77 3.55 22.77
C ARG A 185 -17.11 4.89 22.52
N MET A 186 -17.34 5.42 21.34
CA MET A 186 -16.87 6.74 20.92
C MET A 186 -18.06 7.52 20.36
N ASN A 187 -18.22 8.77 20.79
CA ASN A 187 -19.19 9.69 20.23
C ASN A 187 -18.44 10.89 19.70
N ALA A 188 -18.80 11.35 18.52
CA ALA A 188 -18.26 12.55 17.90
C ALA A 188 -19.37 13.37 17.26
N GLU A 189 -19.10 14.66 17.08
CA GLU A 189 -19.96 15.57 16.34
C GLU A 189 -19.23 15.98 15.05
N CYS A 190 -19.97 16.02 13.95
CA CYS A 190 -19.46 16.43 12.66
C CYS A 190 -20.56 17.12 11.86
N ASP A 191 -20.17 17.91 10.87
CA ASP A 191 -21.13 18.43 9.87
C ASP A 191 -21.39 17.34 8.81
N CYS A 192 -22.15 16.31 9.25
CA CYS A 192 -22.46 15.14 8.44
C CYS A 192 -23.82 14.55 8.83
N GLN A 193 -24.33 13.62 8.02
CA GLN A 193 -25.51 12.87 8.39
C GLN A 193 -25.21 11.98 9.63
N PRO A 194 -26.16 11.81 10.57
CA PRO A 194 -25.98 10.90 11.69
C PRO A 194 -25.59 9.50 11.25
N GLN A 195 -24.56 8.96 11.88
CA GLN A 195 -24.04 7.63 11.58
C GLN A 195 -23.85 6.82 12.86
N VAL A 196 -24.07 5.52 12.77
CA VAL A 196 -23.78 4.56 13.84
C VAL A 196 -22.93 3.44 13.24
N THR A 197 -21.72 3.28 13.75
CA THR A 197 -20.84 2.18 13.37
C THR A 197 -20.72 1.21 14.53
N VAL A 198 -21.01 -0.08 14.27
CA VAL A 198 -20.83 -1.16 15.23
C VAL A 198 -19.83 -2.15 14.67
N ALA A 199 -18.70 -2.29 15.34
CA ALA A 199 -17.60 -3.15 14.88
C ALA A 199 -17.33 -4.29 15.88
N TYR A 200 -17.09 -5.47 15.36
CA TYR A 200 -16.75 -6.67 16.12
C TYR A 200 -15.44 -7.28 15.63
N LYS A 201 -14.60 -7.71 16.57
CA LYS A 201 -13.44 -8.56 16.23
C LYS A 201 -13.95 -9.94 15.82
N THR A 202 -13.40 -10.46 14.74
CA THR A 202 -13.82 -11.73 14.17
C THR A 202 -12.62 -12.66 13.97
N VAL A 203 -12.81 -13.76 13.27
CA VAL A 203 -11.77 -14.72 12.94
C VAL A 203 -10.75 -14.15 11.97
N PRO A 204 -9.48 -14.58 12.01
CA PRO A 204 -8.45 -14.13 11.08
C PRO A 204 -8.77 -14.58 9.65
N PHE A 205 -8.14 -13.90 8.69
CA PHE A 205 -8.17 -14.28 7.29
C PHE A 205 -7.74 -15.74 7.11
N ARG A 206 -8.39 -16.48 6.19
CA ARG A 206 -8.22 -17.92 5.96
C ARG A 206 -8.71 -18.85 7.07
N HIS A 207 -9.33 -18.33 8.13
CA HIS A 207 -9.99 -19.21 9.09
C HIS A 207 -11.20 -19.88 8.42
N LYS A 208 -11.51 -21.14 8.78
CA LYS A 208 -12.64 -21.90 8.21
C LYS A 208 -13.98 -21.17 8.31
N ASP A 209 -14.16 -20.37 9.35
CA ASP A 209 -15.40 -19.65 9.62
C ASP A 209 -15.46 -18.29 8.91
N SER A 210 -14.41 -17.87 8.17
CA SER A 210 -14.41 -16.59 7.44
C SER A 210 -15.53 -16.53 6.40
N TYR A 211 -15.83 -17.64 5.75
CA TYR A 211 -16.94 -17.73 4.79
C TYR A 211 -18.30 -17.55 5.46
N ALA A 212 -18.51 -18.14 6.64
CA ALA A 212 -19.72 -17.95 7.41
C ALA A 212 -19.88 -16.50 7.87
N MET A 213 -18.77 -15.84 8.29
CA MET A 213 -18.78 -14.42 8.66
C MET A 213 -19.10 -13.51 7.48
N SER A 214 -18.64 -13.83 6.27
CA SER A 214 -19.03 -13.09 5.06
C SER A 214 -20.53 -13.18 4.78
N ILE A 215 -21.14 -14.35 4.98
CA ILE A 215 -22.60 -14.52 4.86
C ILE A 215 -23.34 -13.71 5.93
N VAL A 216 -22.87 -13.75 7.18
CA VAL A 216 -23.45 -12.93 8.27
C VAL A 216 -23.42 -11.45 7.92
N THR A 217 -22.29 -10.94 7.45
CA THR A 217 -22.13 -9.55 7.01
C THR A 217 -23.11 -9.21 5.89
N GLY A 218 -23.24 -10.09 4.88
CA GLY A 218 -24.19 -9.90 3.77
C GLY A 218 -25.65 -9.89 4.24
N LEU A 219 -26.02 -10.73 5.20
CA LEU A 219 -27.38 -10.78 5.76
C LEU A 219 -27.72 -9.53 6.59
N LEU A 220 -26.73 -8.93 7.24
CA LEU A 220 -26.93 -7.73 8.05
C LEU A 220 -26.92 -6.44 7.20
N ASN A 221 -25.94 -6.28 6.33
CA ASN A 221 -25.65 -5.03 5.60
C ASN A 221 -26.21 -5.00 4.17
N GLY A 222 -26.73 -6.11 3.63
CA GLY A 222 -27.32 -6.14 2.29
C GLY A 222 -28.58 -5.28 2.19
N GLN A 223 -28.95 -4.82 0.99
CA GLN A 223 -30.14 -3.99 0.74
C GLN A 223 -31.44 -4.61 1.27
N THR A 224 -31.51 -5.92 1.38
CA THR A 224 -32.60 -6.66 2.01
C THR A 224 -32.28 -7.06 3.46
N GLY A 225 -31.12 -6.65 3.96
CA GLY A 225 -30.63 -7.01 5.28
C GLY A 225 -31.41 -6.33 6.41
N ARG A 226 -31.29 -6.91 7.61
CA ARG A 226 -32.03 -6.44 8.78
C ARG A 226 -31.60 -5.05 9.28
N LEU A 227 -30.37 -4.62 8.99
CA LEU A 227 -29.85 -3.31 9.39
C LEU A 227 -30.12 -2.22 8.34
N TYR A 228 -30.49 -2.59 7.12
CA TYR A 228 -30.78 -1.64 6.05
C TYR A 228 -32.23 -1.10 6.09
N LYS A 229 -33.14 -1.84 6.68
CA LYS A 229 -34.55 -1.48 6.86
C LYS A 229 -34.75 -0.66 8.12
#